data_33aecebe1199d059dd2bec546ddd2052
#
_entry.id   33aecebe1199d059dd2bec546ddd2052
#
_cell.length_a   1.000
_cell.length_b   1.000
_cell.length_c   1.000
_cell.angle_alpha   90.00
_cell.angle_beta   90.00
_cell.angle_gamma   90.00
#
_symmetry.space_group_name_H-M   'P 1'
#
loop_
_entity.id
_entity.type
_entity.pdbx_description
1 polymer ?
#
loop_
_entity_poly.entity_id
_entity_poly.type
_entity_poly.pdbx_seq_one_letter_code
_entity_poly.pdbx_strand_id
1 'polypeptide(L)'
;MQPLQVSQTIMDEYSARILLGTSSGPVSAIELSRRFGIPIAACYRRIKDLARLGLMFCERELPSRNGKGLQLFRSRLKSVRISLEDGQLSARVELGSPGLVGLPENEVLEEVVNLRGPGVRA
;
A
#
# COMPACT_ATOMS: atom_id res chain seq x y z
N MET A 1 -13.67 9.34 -4.65
CA MET A 1 -12.28 9.11 -4.19
C MET A 1 -11.58 10.46 -4.07
N GLN A 2 -10.97 10.72 -2.96
CA GLN A 2 -10.22 11.97 -2.79
C GLN A 2 -8.89 11.89 -3.54
N PRO A 3 -8.48 12.98 -4.19
CA PRO A 3 -7.15 13.01 -4.81
C PRO A 3 -6.05 12.72 -3.80
N LEU A 4 -5.01 12.03 -4.23
CA LEU A 4 -3.83 11.66 -3.44
C LEU A 4 -4.11 10.64 -2.33
N GLN A 5 -5.26 9.96 -2.34
CA GLN A 5 -5.57 8.96 -1.32
C GLN A 5 -4.52 7.84 -1.26
N VAL A 6 -4.10 7.35 -2.41
CA VAL A 6 -3.12 6.26 -2.49
C VAL A 6 -1.77 6.74 -1.97
N SER A 7 -1.28 7.89 -2.46
CA SER A 7 0.01 8.41 -2.03
C SER A 7 0.02 8.77 -0.55
N GLN A 8 -1.05 9.37 -0.04
CA GLN A 8 -1.15 9.68 1.40
C GLN A 8 -1.09 8.42 2.25
N THR A 9 -1.76 7.36 1.81
CA THR A 9 -1.73 6.08 2.53
C THR A 9 -0.32 5.49 2.54
N ILE A 10 0.37 5.53 1.41
CA ILE A 10 1.74 5.02 1.30
C ILE A 10 2.71 5.82 2.16
N MET A 11 2.48 7.13 2.30
CA MET A 11 3.36 8.02 3.06
C MET A 11 3.21 7.86 4.59
N ASP A 12 2.20 7.17 5.07
CA ASP A 12 2.11 6.79 6.46
C ASP A 12 3.25 5.83 6.80
N GLU A 13 3.99 6.11 7.86
CA GLU A 13 5.19 5.34 8.20
C GLU A 13 4.90 3.86 8.42
N TYR A 14 3.82 3.53 9.12
CA TYR A 14 3.45 2.14 9.35
C TYR A 14 3.12 1.42 8.02
N SER A 15 2.36 2.09 7.17
CA SER A 15 2.00 1.53 5.85
C SER A 15 3.23 1.31 4.98
N ALA A 16 4.15 2.28 4.98
CA ALA A 16 5.38 2.17 4.20
C ALA A 16 6.24 0.99 4.70
N ARG A 17 6.36 0.82 6.01
CA ARG A 17 7.10 -0.31 6.59
C ARG A 17 6.45 -1.65 6.26
N ILE A 18 5.13 -1.71 6.30
CA ILE A 18 4.37 -2.91 5.93
C ILE A 18 4.61 -3.27 4.47
N LEU A 19 4.52 -2.29 3.57
CA LEU A 19 4.77 -2.51 2.15
C LEU A 19 6.22 -2.96 1.90
N LEU A 20 7.17 -2.33 2.56
CA LEU A 20 8.58 -2.72 2.46
C LEU A 20 8.80 -4.16 2.96
N GLY A 21 8.22 -4.49 4.11
CA GLY A 21 8.39 -5.81 4.72
C GLY A 21 7.75 -6.95 3.93
N THR A 22 6.82 -6.65 3.04
CA THR A 22 6.12 -7.64 2.22
C THR A 22 6.50 -7.58 0.74
N SER A 23 7.52 -6.82 0.40
CA SER A 23 7.94 -6.64 -1.01
C SER A 23 8.64 -7.87 -1.58
N SER A 24 9.37 -8.62 -0.76
CA SER A 24 10.14 -9.78 -1.22
C SER A 24 9.40 -11.10 -1.04
N GLY A 25 8.31 -11.12 -0.30
CA GLY A 25 7.55 -12.32 -0.06
C GLY A 25 6.43 -12.08 0.94
N PRO A 26 5.55 -13.07 1.12
CA PRO A 26 4.39 -12.91 1.99
C PRO A 26 4.78 -12.98 3.47
N VAL A 27 4.16 -12.12 4.28
CA VAL A 27 4.42 -12.02 5.73
C VAL A 27 3.09 -11.81 6.46
N SER A 28 2.96 -12.38 7.66
CA SER A 28 1.76 -12.22 8.47
C SER A 28 1.75 -10.85 9.19
N ALA A 29 0.56 -10.42 9.59
CA ALA A 29 0.41 -9.17 10.34
C ALA A 29 1.16 -9.24 11.67
N ILE A 30 1.13 -10.38 12.35
CA ILE A 30 1.82 -10.56 13.63
C ILE A 30 3.33 -10.39 13.47
N GLU A 31 3.88 -10.99 12.42
CA GLU A 31 5.32 -10.87 12.14
C GLU A 31 5.70 -9.43 11.79
N LEU A 32 4.88 -8.74 10.99
CA LEU A 32 5.11 -7.34 10.65
C LEU A 32 5.06 -6.45 11.89
N SER A 33 4.06 -6.68 12.75
CA SER A 33 3.93 -5.96 14.02
C SER A 33 5.19 -6.13 14.87
N ARG A 34 5.66 -7.37 15.00
CA ARG A 34 6.86 -7.69 15.78
C ARG A 34 8.13 -7.08 15.19
N ARG A 35 8.30 -7.22 13.88
CA ARG A 35 9.50 -6.78 13.17
C ARG A 35 9.68 -5.27 13.20
N PHE A 36 8.58 -4.54 13.02
CA PHE A 36 8.63 -3.08 12.89
C PHE A 36 8.15 -2.32 14.13
N GLY A 37 7.79 -3.04 15.20
CA GLY A 37 7.29 -2.37 16.40
C GLY A 37 5.96 -1.66 16.20
N ILE A 38 5.11 -2.16 15.31
CA ILE A 38 3.80 -1.58 15.03
C ILE A 38 2.76 -2.22 15.95
N PRO A 39 1.95 -1.44 16.68
CA PRO A 39 0.87 -2.02 17.48
C PRO A 39 0.00 -2.92 16.59
N ILE A 40 -0.35 -4.10 17.10
CA ILE A 40 -1.02 -5.12 16.27
C ILE A 40 -2.33 -4.63 15.68
N ALA A 41 -3.13 -3.88 16.43
CA ALA A 41 -4.38 -3.33 15.93
C ALA A 41 -4.14 -2.33 14.79
N ALA A 42 -3.11 -1.50 14.92
CA ALA A 42 -2.73 -0.56 13.86
C ALA A 42 -2.23 -1.30 12.62
N CYS A 43 -1.47 -2.39 12.82
CA CYS A 43 -0.98 -3.21 11.72
C CYS A 43 -2.13 -3.78 10.89
N TYR A 44 -3.12 -4.38 11.54
CA TYR A 44 -4.30 -4.93 10.85
C TYR A 44 -5.09 -3.84 10.12
N ARG A 45 -5.25 -2.69 10.74
CA ARG A 45 -5.99 -1.57 10.12
C ARG A 45 -5.28 -1.06 8.87
N ARG A 46 -3.96 -0.90 8.93
CA ARG A 46 -3.16 -0.47 7.78
C ARG A 46 -3.20 -1.49 6.65
N ILE A 47 -3.09 -2.77 6.97
CA ILE A 47 -3.17 -3.84 5.97
C ILE A 47 -4.51 -3.82 5.26
N LYS A 48 -5.60 -3.65 6.02
CA LYS A 48 -6.94 -3.56 5.45
C LYS A 48 -7.06 -2.39 4.47
N ASP A 49 -6.54 -1.23 4.84
CA ASP A 49 -6.57 -0.05 3.98
C ASP A 49 -5.74 -0.26 2.70
N LEU A 50 -4.54 -0.82 2.85
CA LEU A 50 -3.67 -1.10 1.71
C LEU A 50 -4.29 -2.12 0.76
N ALA A 51 -4.91 -3.16 1.30
CA ALA A 51 -5.60 -4.16 0.49
C ALA A 51 -6.81 -3.56 -0.23
N ARG A 52 -7.57 -2.71 0.45
CA ARG A 52 -8.72 -2.04 -0.15
C ARG A 52 -8.33 -1.15 -1.32
N LEU A 53 -7.17 -0.52 -1.24
CA LEU A 53 -6.65 0.31 -2.33
C LEU A 53 -5.95 -0.48 -3.43
N GLY A 54 -5.85 -1.80 -3.29
CA GLY A 54 -5.19 -2.64 -4.28
C GLY A 54 -3.67 -2.62 -4.22
N LEU A 55 -3.09 -2.14 -3.11
CA LEU A 55 -1.65 -2.02 -2.96
C LEU A 55 -1.00 -3.28 -2.38
N MET A 56 -1.80 -4.14 -1.78
CA MET A 56 -1.35 -5.44 -1.28
C MET A 56 -2.49 -6.44 -1.30
N PHE A 57 -2.17 -7.70 -1.10
CA PHE A 57 -3.15 -8.79 -1.14
C PHE A 57 -2.74 -9.92 -0.20
N CYS A 58 -3.70 -10.76 0.16
CA CYS A 58 -3.43 -11.98 0.89
C CYS A 58 -2.96 -13.04 -0.13
N GLU A 59 -1.67 -13.37 -0.12
CA GLU A 59 -1.12 -14.32 -1.08
C GLU A 59 -1.55 -15.75 -0.74
N ARG A 60 -1.61 -16.08 0.55
CA ARG A 60 -2.08 -17.39 0.99
C ARG A 60 -2.47 -17.37 2.46
N GLU A 61 -3.19 -18.37 2.85
CA GLU A 61 -3.63 -18.58 4.21
C GLU A 61 -3.14 -19.94 4.68
N LEU A 62 -2.51 -19.98 5.84
CA LEU A 62 -1.99 -21.19 6.44
C LEU A 62 -2.88 -21.63 7.59
N PRO A 63 -3.07 -22.94 7.83
CA PRO A 63 -3.78 -23.42 9.01
C PRO A 63 -3.07 -22.98 10.28
N SER A 64 -3.84 -22.66 11.32
CA SER A 64 -3.29 -22.31 12.62
C SER A 64 -3.88 -23.22 13.69
N ARG A 65 -3.21 -23.29 14.87
CA ARG A 65 -3.56 -24.21 15.95
C ARG A 65 -4.99 -24.03 16.48
N ASN A 66 -5.53 -22.82 16.42
CA ASN A 66 -6.85 -22.50 16.93
C ASN A 66 -7.94 -22.52 15.85
N GLY A 67 -7.67 -23.13 14.72
CA GLY A 67 -8.64 -23.25 13.63
C GLY A 67 -8.87 -21.99 12.81
N LYS A 68 -8.25 -20.87 13.18
CA LYS A 68 -8.28 -19.64 12.39
C LYS A 68 -7.09 -19.64 11.45
N GLY A 69 -7.32 -19.32 10.20
CA GLY A 69 -6.23 -19.24 9.24
C GLY A 69 -5.22 -18.14 9.58
N LEU A 70 -3.97 -18.38 9.24
CA LEU A 70 -2.93 -17.36 9.31
C LEU A 70 -2.76 -16.75 7.93
N GLN A 71 -3.15 -15.50 7.76
CA GLN A 71 -3.06 -14.81 6.48
C GLN A 71 -1.65 -14.26 6.27
N LEU A 72 -1.12 -14.49 5.07
CA LEU A 72 0.18 -13.98 4.66
C LEU A 72 -0.04 -12.96 3.54
N PHE A 73 0.44 -11.75 3.76
CA PHE A 73 0.20 -10.61 2.88
C PHE A 73 1.43 -10.26 2.07
N ARG A 74 1.22 -9.82 0.85
CA ARG A 74 2.29 -9.41 -0.05
C ARG A 74 1.97 -8.09 -0.72
N SER A 75 3.00 -7.26 -0.87
CA SER A 75 2.90 -5.96 -1.53
C SER A 75 2.84 -6.12 -3.05
N ARG A 76 2.06 -5.25 -3.69
CA ARG A 76 2.08 -5.07 -5.15
C ARG A 76 2.90 -3.84 -5.54
N LEU A 77 3.36 -3.05 -4.59
CA LEU A 77 4.03 -1.80 -4.87
C LEU A 77 5.44 -2.04 -5.43
N LYS A 78 5.72 -1.47 -6.60
CA LYS A 78 7.06 -1.42 -7.18
C LYS A 78 7.74 -0.10 -6.84
N SER A 79 7.03 1.01 -7.03
CA SER A 79 7.59 2.32 -6.73
C SER A 79 6.50 3.35 -6.54
N VAL A 80 6.82 4.40 -5.83
CA VAL A 80 5.98 5.60 -5.74
C VAL A 80 6.91 6.81 -5.90
N ARG A 81 6.47 7.75 -6.74
CA ARG A 81 7.18 9.01 -6.96
C ARG A 81 6.22 10.16 -6.80
N ILE A 82 6.62 11.15 -6.03
CA ILE A 82 5.82 12.33 -5.77
C ILE A 82 6.60 13.53 -6.30
N SER A 83 5.93 14.39 -7.04
CA SER A 83 6.53 15.60 -7.56
C SER A 83 5.65 16.80 -7.31
N LEU A 84 6.28 17.95 -7.11
CA LEU A 84 5.61 19.25 -6.99
C LEU A 84 6.25 20.16 -8.01
N GLU A 85 5.56 20.35 -9.14
CA GLU A 85 6.08 21.11 -10.26
C GLU A 85 4.93 21.82 -10.98
N ASP A 86 5.22 22.98 -11.55
CA ASP A 86 4.29 23.72 -12.40
C ASP A 86 2.91 23.91 -11.77
N GLY A 87 2.88 24.13 -10.44
CA GLY A 87 1.64 24.33 -9.70
C GLY A 87 0.83 23.06 -9.49
N GLN A 88 1.41 21.90 -9.73
CA GLN A 88 0.73 20.61 -9.56
C GLN A 88 1.48 19.74 -8.56
N LEU A 89 0.72 19.05 -7.71
CA LEU A 89 1.22 17.97 -6.88
C LEU A 89 0.75 16.67 -7.52
N SER A 90 1.71 15.83 -7.90
CA SER A 90 1.39 14.57 -8.56
C SER A 90 2.07 13.40 -7.89
N ALA A 91 1.46 12.24 -7.99
CA ALA A 91 2.02 10.98 -7.51
C ALA A 91 1.87 9.94 -8.60
N ARG A 92 2.95 9.20 -8.85
CA ARG A 92 2.95 8.09 -9.79
C ARG A 92 3.28 6.83 -9.01
N VAL A 93 2.35 5.87 -9.04
CA VAL A 93 2.46 4.61 -8.30
C VAL A 93 2.54 3.49 -9.32
N GLU A 94 3.60 2.70 -9.25
CA GLU A 94 3.77 1.54 -10.11
C GLU A 94 3.52 0.27 -9.31
N LEU A 95 2.64 -0.57 -9.81
CA LEU A 95 2.26 -1.83 -9.17
C LEU A 95 2.64 -3.01 -10.05
N GLY A 96 2.98 -4.12 -9.40
CA GLY A 96 3.18 -5.40 -10.05
C GLY A 96 2.08 -6.39 -9.67
N SER A 97 2.21 -7.61 -10.17
CA SER A 97 1.27 -8.68 -9.85
C SER A 97 2.03 -9.96 -9.48
N PRO A 98 2.85 -9.93 -8.41
CA PRO A 98 3.67 -11.09 -8.06
C PRO A 98 2.77 -12.27 -7.68
N GLY A 99 2.83 -13.36 -8.48
CA GLY A 99 2.06 -14.55 -8.22
C GLY A 99 0.55 -14.42 -8.47
N LEU A 100 0.08 -13.30 -9.03
CA LEU A 100 -1.34 -13.11 -9.34
C LEU A 100 -1.61 -13.42 -10.81
N VAL A 101 -2.66 -14.20 -11.06
CA VAL A 101 -3.10 -14.57 -12.40
C VAL A 101 -4.23 -13.64 -12.81
N GLY A 102 -4.17 -13.16 -14.05
CA GLY A 102 -5.25 -12.32 -14.60
C GLY A 102 -5.11 -10.82 -14.34
N LEU A 103 -4.06 -10.40 -13.64
CA LEU A 103 -3.76 -8.98 -13.46
C LEU A 103 -2.58 -8.57 -14.33
N PRO A 104 -2.50 -7.30 -14.74
CA PRO A 104 -1.35 -6.82 -15.50
C PRO A 104 -0.06 -6.96 -14.70
N GLU A 105 1.04 -7.30 -15.37
CA GLU A 105 2.36 -7.34 -14.71
C GLU A 105 2.81 -5.96 -14.26
N ASN A 106 2.36 -4.93 -14.97
CA ASN A 106 2.66 -3.54 -14.64
C ASN A 106 1.37 -2.74 -14.69
N GLU A 107 1.10 -2.06 -13.61
CA GLU A 107 -0.05 -1.17 -13.50
C GLU A 107 0.45 0.16 -12.96
N VAL A 108 0.00 1.26 -13.55
CA VAL A 108 0.40 2.60 -13.14
C VAL A 108 -0.84 3.37 -12.71
N LEU A 109 -0.78 3.91 -11.50
CA LEU A 109 -1.80 4.82 -10.99
C LEU A 109 -1.19 6.20 -10.90
N GLU A 110 -1.93 7.22 -11.37
CA GLU A 110 -1.51 8.60 -11.26
C GLU A 110 -2.56 9.41 -10.54
N GLU A 111 -2.10 10.20 -9.59
CA GLU A 111 -2.94 11.14 -8.85
C GLU A 111 -2.36 12.54 -9.05
N VAL A 112 -3.22 13.49 -9.44
CA VAL A 112 -2.79 14.86 -9.73
C VAL A 112 -3.73 15.84 -9.04
N VAL A 113 -3.15 16.82 -8.35
CA VAL A 113 -3.88 17.93 -7.76
C VAL A 113 -3.33 19.22 -8.34
N ASN A 114 -4.19 20.01 -8.97
CA ASN A 114 -3.83 21.32 -9.49
C ASN A 114 -3.93 22.34 -8.36
N LEU A 115 -2.78 22.83 -7.92
CA LEU A 115 -2.71 23.78 -6.80
C LEU A 115 -3.00 25.22 -7.24
N ARG A 116 -3.12 25.46 -8.55
CA ARG A 116 -3.50 26.77 -9.10
C ARG A 116 -5.00 26.88 -9.39
N GLY A 117 -5.78 25.84 -9.05
CA GLY A 117 -7.20 25.83 -9.29
C GLY A 117 -7.97 26.83 -8.45
N PRO A 118 -9.31 26.88 -8.63
CA PRO A 118 -10.13 27.79 -7.85
C PRO A 118 -9.92 27.65 -6.36
N GLY A 119 -9.80 28.78 -5.66
CA GLY A 119 -9.57 28.79 -4.23
C GLY A 119 -8.10 28.81 -3.81
N VAL A 120 -7.16 28.60 -4.74
CA VAL A 120 -5.74 28.71 -4.48
C VAL A 120 -5.27 30.11 -4.88
N ARG A 121 -4.66 30.81 -3.93
CA ARG A 121 -4.10 32.12 -4.19
C ARG A 121 -2.59 32.07 -4.09
N ALA A 122 -1.97 32.63 -5.07
CA ALA A 122 -0.51 32.73 -5.10
C ALA A 122 -0.02 33.70 -4.04
#